data_b77052b6160eeb2b71d1242924b59dd5
#
_entry.id   b77052b6160eeb2b71d1242924b59dd5
#
_cell.length_a   1.000
_cell.length_b   1.000
_cell.length_c   1.000
_cell.angle_alpha   90.00
_cell.angle_beta   90.00
_cell.angle_gamma   90.00
#
_symmetry.space_group_name_H-M   'P 1'
#
loop_
_entity.id
_entity.type
_entity.pdbx_description
1 polymer ?
#
loop_
_entity_poly.entity_id
_entity_poly.type
_entity_poly.pdbx_seq_one_letter_code
_entity_poly.pdbx_strand_id
1 'polypeptide(L)' 'MDNLLKDMGKRIFDRRKQLNMTQETLAELAHVTPQTISTAELGQKAMRPETILKVCDALHISTEYLLRGVITEA' A
#
# COMPACT_ATOMS: atom_id res chain seq x y z
N MET A 1 11.12 -6.89 17.37
CA MET A 1 9.81 -6.37 17.00
C MET A 1 9.66 -6.27 15.52
N ASP A 2 8.53 -6.58 15.08
CA ASP A 2 8.29 -6.66 13.67
C ASP A 2 8.27 -5.30 13.01
N ASN A 3 8.63 -5.30 11.75
CA ASN A 3 8.58 -4.10 10.96
C ASN A 3 7.31 -4.11 10.11
N LEU A 4 6.17 -4.08 10.79
CA LEU A 4 4.89 -4.11 10.08
C LEU A 4 4.81 -3.03 9.02
N LEU A 5 5.22 -1.81 9.35
CA LEU A 5 5.14 -0.71 8.40
C LEU A 5 6.05 -0.95 7.19
N LYS A 6 7.24 -1.50 7.42
CA LYS A 6 8.14 -1.79 6.31
C LYS A 6 7.62 -2.92 5.45
N ASP A 7 7.03 -3.94 6.08
CA ASP A 7 6.45 -5.05 5.32
C ASP A 7 5.28 -4.56 4.47
N MET A 8 4.43 -3.73 5.04
CA MET A 8 3.33 -3.13 4.28
C MET A 8 3.85 -2.29 3.14
N GLY A 9 4.86 -1.48 3.42
CA GLY A 9 5.45 -0.62 2.41
C GLY A 9 6.03 -1.40 1.24
N LYS A 10 6.70 -2.53 1.54
CA LYS A 10 7.24 -3.38 0.48
C LYS A 10 6.12 -3.99 -0.36
N ARG A 11 5.03 -4.40 0.28
CA ARG A 11 3.90 -4.97 -0.44
C ARG A 11 3.26 -3.94 -1.36
N ILE A 12 3.16 -2.69 -0.90
CA ILE A 12 2.66 -1.61 -1.74
C ILE A 12 3.59 -1.40 -2.93
N PHE A 13 4.88 -1.29 -2.67
CA PHE A 13 5.87 -1.08 -3.72
C PHE A 13 5.82 -2.20 -4.76
N ASP A 14 5.89 -3.45 -4.30
CA ASP A 14 5.91 -4.60 -5.20
C ASP A 14 4.65 -4.65 -6.07
N ARG A 15 3.48 -4.45 -5.46
CA ARG A 15 2.23 -4.51 -6.21
C ARG A 15 2.13 -3.37 -7.20
N ARG A 16 2.56 -2.17 -6.76
CA ARG A 16 2.56 -1.01 -7.64
C ARG A 16 3.41 -1.28 -8.88
N LYS A 17 4.59 -1.86 -8.68
CA LYS A 17 5.47 -2.19 -9.81
C LYS A 17 4.85 -3.26 -10.70
N GLN A 18 4.19 -4.26 -10.12
CA GLN A 18 3.50 -5.26 -10.92
C GLN A 18 2.46 -4.65 -11.83
N LEU A 19 1.80 -3.60 -11.37
CA LEU A 19 0.77 -2.92 -12.14
C LEU A 19 1.32 -1.79 -13.01
N ASN A 20 2.64 -1.64 -13.05
CA ASN A 20 3.31 -0.61 -13.84
C ASN A 20 2.84 0.80 -13.49
N MET A 21 2.63 1.04 -12.20
CA MET A 21 2.21 2.35 -11.72
C MET A 21 3.38 3.12 -11.14
N THR A 22 3.39 4.44 -11.36
CA THR A 22 4.26 5.32 -10.63
C THR A 22 3.63 5.63 -9.27
N GLN A 23 4.40 6.23 -8.36
CA GLN A 23 3.84 6.68 -7.09
C GLN A 23 2.75 7.72 -7.34
N GLU A 24 2.96 8.60 -8.31
CA GLU A 24 1.97 9.62 -8.66
C GLU A 24 0.67 8.98 -9.14
N THR A 25 0.77 7.96 -9.98
CA THR A 25 -0.43 7.28 -10.47
C THR A 25 -1.20 6.63 -9.34
N LEU A 26 -0.49 5.93 -8.46
CA LEU A 26 -1.15 5.28 -7.33
C LEU A 26 -1.79 6.32 -6.41
N ALA A 27 -1.07 7.42 -6.15
CA ALA A 27 -1.61 8.48 -5.30
C ALA A 27 -2.89 9.05 -5.88
N GLU A 28 -2.90 9.25 -7.20
CA GLU A 28 -4.08 9.78 -7.87
C GLU A 28 -5.28 8.83 -7.74
N LEU A 29 -5.03 7.54 -7.98
CA LEU A 29 -6.10 6.55 -7.88
C LEU A 29 -6.62 6.39 -6.46
N ALA A 30 -5.74 6.53 -5.49
CA ALA A 30 -6.11 6.39 -4.08
C ALA A 30 -6.55 7.71 -3.45
N HIS A 31 -6.55 8.80 -4.22
CA HIS A 31 -6.95 10.12 -3.73
C HIS A 31 -6.11 10.56 -2.52
N VAL A 32 -4.82 10.35 -2.60
CA VAL A 32 -3.87 10.80 -1.59
C VAL A 32 -2.72 11.50 -2.31
N THR A 33 -1.80 12.07 -1.54
CA THR A 33 -0.64 12.73 -2.14
C THR A 33 0.46 11.71 -2.45
N PRO A 34 1.32 11.98 -3.44
CA PRO A 34 2.47 11.11 -3.69
C PRO A 34 3.36 10.95 -2.46
N GLN A 35 3.45 12.00 -1.63
CA GLN A 35 4.24 11.93 -0.41
C GLN A 35 3.70 10.85 0.53
N THR A 36 2.38 10.71 0.61
CA THR A 36 1.75 9.68 1.42
C THR A 36 2.19 8.30 0.94
N ILE A 37 2.21 8.09 -0.39
CA ILE A 37 2.64 6.80 -0.94
C ILE A 37 4.12 6.58 -0.66
N SER A 38 4.95 7.60 -0.87
CA SER A 38 6.38 7.48 -0.66
C SER A 38 6.71 7.11 0.79
N THR A 39 6.12 7.81 1.76
CA THR A 39 6.40 7.51 3.16
C THR A 39 5.86 6.14 3.56
N ALA A 40 4.73 5.73 2.98
CA ALA A 40 4.17 4.41 3.25
C ALA A 40 5.08 3.30 2.71
N GLU A 41 5.59 3.47 1.50
CA GLU A 41 6.48 2.47 0.89
C GLU A 41 7.79 2.34 1.67
N LEU A 42 8.25 3.42 2.26
CA LEU A 42 9.48 3.39 3.07
C LEU A 42 9.24 2.90 4.49
N GLY A 43 7.98 2.71 4.86
CA GLY A 43 7.65 2.25 6.21
C GLY A 43 7.91 3.29 7.28
N GLN A 44 7.87 4.57 6.90
CA GLN A 44 8.19 5.67 7.81
C GLN A 44 7.01 6.12 8.64
N LYS A 45 5.80 5.92 8.13
CA LYS A 45 4.60 6.40 8.78
C LYS A 45 3.45 5.44 8.56
N ALA A 46 2.65 5.24 9.60
CA ALA A 46 1.43 4.44 9.46
C ALA A 46 0.39 5.23 8.71
N MET A 47 -0.36 4.55 7.87
CA MET A 47 -1.49 5.15 7.16
C MET A 47 -2.73 5.07 8.04
N ARG A 48 -3.62 6.04 7.87
CA ARG A 48 -4.92 5.97 8.50
C ARG A 48 -5.72 4.83 7.90
N PRO A 49 -6.67 4.26 8.65
CA PRO A 49 -7.46 3.14 8.12
C PRO A 49 -8.13 3.44 6.79
N GLU A 50 -8.68 4.63 6.61
CA GLU A 50 -9.32 4.97 5.34
C GLU A 50 -8.32 5.04 4.20
N THR A 51 -7.09 5.48 4.48
CA THR A 51 -6.04 5.50 3.46
C THR A 51 -5.66 4.08 3.07
N ILE A 52 -5.57 3.19 4.05
CA ILE A 52 -5.28 1.78 3.78
C ILE A 52 -6.32 1.20 2.82
N LEU A 53 -7.60 1.47 3.07
CA LEU A 53 -8.66 0.97 2.20
C LEU A 53 -8.53 1.52 0.79
N LYS A 54 -8.27 2.81 0.66
CA LYS A 54 -8.14 3.45 -0.66
C LYS A 54 -6.95 2.88 -1.43
N VAL A 55 -5.82 2.69 -0.75
CA VAL A 55 -4.63 2.15 -1.40
C VAL A 55 -4.87 0.70 -1.82
N CYS A 56 -5.49 -0.10 -0.96
CA CYS A 56 -5.80 -1.49 -1.29
C CYS A 56 -6.73 -1.56 -2.49
N ASP A 57 -7.75 -0.70 -2.53
CA ASP A 57 -8.67 -0.67 -3.67
C ASP A 57 -7.93 -0.31 -4.96
N ALA A 58 -7.06 0.70 -4.89
CA ALA A 58 -6.31 1.14 -6.07
C ALA A 58 -5.36 0.06 -6.58
N LEU A 59 -4.83 -0.75 -5.67
CA LEU A 59 -3.88 -1.81 -6.02
C LEU A 59 -4.56 -3.16 -6.28
N HIS A 60 -5.87 -3.23 -6.04
CA HIS A 60 -6.63 -4.47 -6.18
C HIS A 60 -6.06 -5.59 -5.31
N ILE A 61 -5.79 -5.25 -4.06
CA ILE A 61 -5.35 -6.23 -3.05
C ILE A 61 -6.26 -6.11 -1.85
N SER A 62 -6.30 -7.18 -1.06
CA SER A 62 -7.09 -7.18 0.16
C SER A 62 -6.31 -6.49 1.29
N THR A 63 -7.04 -5.99 2.29
CA THR A 63 -6.39 -5.46 3.47
C THR A 63 -5.64 -6.55 4.22
N GLU A 64 -6.16 -7.78 4.17
CA GLU A 64 -5.50 -8.92 4.79
C GLU A 64 -4.11 -9.14 4.18
N TYR A 65 -4.03 -9.10 2.84
CA TYR A 65 -2.74 -9.25 2.19
C TYR A 65 -1.80 -8.10 2.57
N LEU A 66 -2.30 -6.87 2.53
CA LEU A 66 -1.44 -5.73 2.83
C LEU A 66 -0.92 -5.79 4.26
N LEU A 67 -1.79 -6.11 5.21
CA LEU A 67 -1.45 -6.06 6.63
C LEU A 67 -0.70 -7.30 7.11
N ARG A 68 -1.03 -8.47 6.59
CA ARG A 68 -0.47 -9.72 7.08
C ARG A 68 0.33 -10.50 6.04
N GLY A 69 0.24 -10.12 4.78
CA GLY A 69 0.92 -10.85 3.72
C GLY A 69 0.26 -12.18 3.39
N VAL A 70 -0.98 -12.35 3.81
CA VAL A 70 -1.70 -13.61 3.60
C VAL A 70 -2.60 -13.47 2.39
N ILE A 71 -2.50 -14.41 1.46
CA ILE A 71 -3.38 -14.45 0.31
C ILE A 71 -4.63 -15.21 0.71
N THR A 72 -5.76 -14.51 0.71
CA THR A 72 -7.03 -15.12 1.04
C THR A 72 -7.75 -15.44 -0.25
N GLU A 73 -8.31 -16.65 -0.31
CA GLU A 73 -9.10 -17.04 -1.45
C GLU A 73 -10.57 -17.04 -1.08
N ALA A 74 -11.33 -16.46 -1.95
CA ALA A 74 -12.76 -16.39 -1.72
C ALA A 74 -13.41 -17.74 -1.90
#